data_e0bf6abb53ba0103c8cb5b54cc54ed37
#
_entry.id   e0bf6abb53ba0103c8cb5b54cc54ed37
#
_cell.length_a   1.000
_cell.length_b   1.000
_cell.length_c   1.000
_cell.angle_alpha   90.00
_cell.angle_beta   90.00
_cell.angle_gamma   90.00
#
_symmetry.space_group_name_H-M   'P 1'
#
loop_
_entity.id
_entity.type
_entity.pdbx_description
1 polymer ?
#
loop_
_entity_poly.entity_id
_entity_poly.type
_entity_poly.pdbx_seq_one_letter_code
_entity_poly.pdbx_strand_id
1 'polypeptide(L)'
;MSKLSWALIGGGEGSQVGFAHRAAAQLDNNFSLVAGALDVNPDSARAFGISLGLESAKSYGSWRDMLDAEKNVEGDQRIDLVTVATPNSTHFEITKEFLEAGFHVLCEKPLTMTVEEAQALVLIAKASNRICAVNYGYTGYPLVRQMRSMVLAGELGKIRLVVAEFAGGFMADSADAENPRVKWRFNSKHSGMAAITVDCGIHALNMACFITNEKVVEVSSDFASGIKSRELEDDNLSAFRMESGIVGRLWTSGLAIGRTHGLTIQIFGEKGGLSWTQEQPNQLSW
;
A
#
# COMPACT_ATOMS: atom_id res chain seq x y z
N MET A 1 17.05 11.14 20.23
CA MET A 1 16.68 11.86 18.99
C MET A 1 15.32 12.49 19.22
N SER A 2 15.07 13.70 18.70
CA SER A 2 13.74 14.28 18.67
C SER A 2 12.82 13.42 17.78
N LYS A 3 11.53 13.33 18.13
CA LYS A 3 10.55 12.66 17.26
C LYS A 3 10.36 13.46 16.00
N LEU A 4 10.09 12.77 14.90
CA LEU A 4 9.69 13.39 13.63
C LEU A 4 8.23 13.88 13.73
N SER A 5 7.99 15.09 13.23
CA SER A 5 6.66 15.68 13.10
C SER A 5 5.92 15.03 11.94
N TRP A 6 4.82 14.37 12.24
CA TRP A 6 4.06 13.58 11.27
C TRP A 6 2.64 14.13 11.08
N ALA A 7 2.17 14.13 9.86
CA ALA A 7 0.79 14.47 9.54
C ALA A 7 0.10 13.33 8.75
N LEU A 8 -1.22 13.23 8.90
CA LEU A 8 -2.03 12.21 8.25
C LEU A 8 -3.18 12.85 7.44
N ILE A 9 -3.33 12.41 6.20
CA ILE A 9 -4.43 12.80 5.31
C ILE A 9 -5.28 11.55 5.02
N GLY A 10 -6.59 11.63 5.29
CA GLY A 10 -7.47 10.46 5.28
C GLY A 10 -7.28 9.61 6.52
N GLY A 11 -7.68 8.35 6.46
CA GLY A 11 -7.53 7.43 7.59
C GLY A 11 -8.39 7.79 8.80
N GLY A 12 -9.58 8.37 8.58
CA GLY A 12 -10.53 8.84 9.59
C GLY A 12 -11.09 7.76 10.51
N GLU A 13 -12.13 8.10 11.24
CA GLU A 13 -12.77 7.21 12.20
C GLU A 13 -13.23 5.89 11.53
N GLY A 14 -12.92 4.76 12.15
CA GLY A 14 -13.24 3.43 11.62
C GLY A 14 -12.36 2.94 10.46
N SER A 15 -11.40 3.75 9.97
CA SER A 15 -10.45 3.32 8.96
C SER A 15 -9.42 2.35 9.52
N GLN A 16 -9.35 1.13 8.97
CA GLN A 16 -8.33 0.14 9.32
C GLN A 16 -6.92 0.62 8.95
N VAL A 17 -6.76 1.20 7.76
CA VAL A 17 -5.48 1.72 7.28
C VAL A 17 -5.01 2.90 8.13
N GLY A 18 -5.91 3.86 8.42
CA GLY A 18 -5.60 4.97 9.32
C GLY A 18 -5.20 4.52 10.73
N PHE A 19 -5.89 3.51 11.26
CA PHE A 19 -5.51 2.89 12.53
C PHE A 19 -4.11 2.26 12.46
N ALA A 20 -3.82 1.50 11.40
CA ALA A 20 -2.53 0.84 11.23
C ALA A 20 -1.37 1.85 11.18
N HIS A 21 -1.52 2.95 10.42
CA HIS A 21 -0.52 4.02 10.39
C HIS A 21 -0.29 4.65 11.77
N ARG A 22 -1.38 4.98 12.49
CA ARG A 22 -1.27 5.56 13.84
C ARG A 22 -0.62 4.59 14.82
N ALA A 23 -0.99 3.32 14.79
CA ALA A 23 -0.39 2.29 15.64
C ALA A 23 1.10 2.10 15.33
N ALA A 24 1.47 1.98 14.06
CA ALA A 24 2.85 1.83 13.63
C ALA A 24 3.73 3.02 14.02
N ALA A 25 3.22 4.25 13.83
CA ALA A 25 3.95 5.46 14.21
C ALA A 25 4.23 5.56 15.71
N GLN A 26 3.39 4.94 16.56
CA GLN A 26 3.53 4.94 18.01
C GLN A 26 4.45 3.83 18.54
N LEU A 27 4.57 2.69 17.82
CA LEU A 27 5.30 1.51 18.33
C LEU A 27 6.73 1.82 18.73
N ASP A 28 7.48 2.50 17.86
CA ASP A 28 8.89 2.84 18.13
C ASP A 28 9.07 4.25 18.70
N ASN A 29 7.96 4.97 18.91
CA ASN A 29 7.95 6.33 19.45
C ASN A 29 8.82 7.33 18.65
N ASN A 30 9.01 7.07 17.35
CA ASN A 30 9.81 7.90 16.46
C ASN A 30 9.02 9.05 15.81
N PHE A 31 7.68 8.99 15.86
CA PHE A 31 6.81 9.97 15.24
C PHE A 31 5.84 10.58 16.25
N SER A 32 5.50 11.85 16.03
CA SER A 32 4.42 12.54 16.72
C SER A 32 3.40 13.02 15.71
N LEU A 33 2.13 12.62 15.87
CA LEU A 33 1.05 13.17 15.04
C LEU A 33 0.82 14.63 15.46
N VAL A 34 1.11 15.57 14.56
CA VAL A 34 1.05 17.01 14.85
C VAL A 34 -0.02 17.74 14.02
N ALA A 35 -0.48 17.16 12.92
CA ALA A 35 -1.51 17.73 12.06
C ALA A 35 -2.29 16.63 11.34
N GLY A 36 -3.52 16.95 10.88
CA GLY A 36 -4.28 16.01 10.08
C GLY A 36 -5.50 16.61 9.39
N ALA A 37 -5.84 16.02 8.24
CA ALA A 37 -7.09 16.19 7.49
C ALA A 37 -7.72 14.82 7.32
N LEU A 38 -8.46 14.34 8.33
CA LEU A 38 -8.67 12.91 8.56
C LEU A 38 -9.96 12.34 7.93
N ASP A 39 -10.81 13.18 7.35
CA ASP A 39 -12.05 12.77 6.72
C ASP A 39 -12.36 13.67 5.52
N VAL A 40 -13.23 13.19 4.62
CA VAL A 40 -13.77 13.99 3.51
C VAL A 40 -14.81 15.00 3.99
N ASN A 41 -15.54 14.71 5.07
CA ASN A 41 -16.41 15.65 5.74
C ASN A 41 -15.58 16.56 6.66
N PRO A 42 -15.58 17.90 6.46
CA PRO A 42 -14.72 18.81 7.21
C PRO A 42 -14.95 18.82 8.73
N ASP A 43 -16.21 18.67 9.16
CA ASP A 43 -16.54 18.70 10.58
C ASP A 43 -16.11 17.40 11.26
N SER A 44 -16.33 16.24 10.60
CA SER A 44 -15.86 14.94 11.04
C SER A 44 -14.32 14.91 11.10
N ALA A 45 -13.65 15.48 10.10
CA ALA A 45 -12.20 15.58 10.04
C ALA A 45 -11.64 16.32 11.27
N ARG A 46 -12.19 17.50 11.56
CA ARG A 46 -11.78 18.32 12.72
C ARG A 46 -12.08 17.61 14.04
N ALA A 47 -13.30 17.10 14.21
CA ALA A 47 -13.70 16.43 15.43
C ALA A 47 -12.82 15.22 15.74
N PHE A 48 -12.55 14.39 14.71
CA PHE A 48 -11.72 13.21 14.87
C PHE A 48 -10.24 13.57 15.18
N GLY A 49 -9.68 14.59 14.52
CA GLY A 49 -8.33 15.06 14.84
C GLY A 49 -8.19 15.54 16.29
N ILE A 50 -9.15 16.30 16.77
CA ILE A 50 -9.19 16.75 18.18
C ILE A 50 -9.28 15.54 19.13
N SER A 51 -10.09 14.52 18.79
CA SER A 51 -10.20 13.30 19.60
C SER A 51 -8.90 12.50 19.69
N LEU A 52 -8.01 12.65 18.71
CA LEU A 52 -6.66 12.08 18.70
C LEU A 52 -5.61 12.95 19.42
N GLY A 53 -6.02 14.08 19.97
CA GLY A 53 -5.14 15.00 20.69
C GLY A 53 -4.47 16.08 19.85
N LEU A 54 -4.91 16.28 18.60
CA LEU A 54 -4.44 17.40 17.80
C LEU A 54 -4.97 18.73 18.36
N GLU A 55 -4.15 19.75 18.30
CA GLU A 55 -4.60 21.13 18.53
C GLU A 55 -5.68 21.50 17.49
N SER A 56 -6.67 22.29 17.90
CA SER A 56 -7.75 22.71 17.02
C SER A 56 -7.26 23.41 15.74
N ALA A 57 -6.18 24.18 15.85
CA ALA A 57 -5.53 24.85 14.72
C ALA A 57 -4.79 23.90 13.76
N LYS A 58 -4.50 22.67 14.18
CA LYS A 58 -3.79 21.63 13.40
C LYS A 58 -4.71 20.48 12.97
N SER A 59 -6.01 20.57 13.31
CA SER A 59 -7.05 19.64 12.88
C SER A 59 -7.85 20.26 11.73
N TYR A 60 -7.46 19.93 10.50
CA TYR A 60 -7.95 20.59 9.29
C TYR A 60 -9.20 19.91 8.74
N GLY A 61 -10.07 20.71 8.11
CA GLY A 61 -11.28 20.23 7.42
C GLY A 61 -10.99 19.63 6.06
N SER A 62 -9.86 19.98 5.46
CA SER A 62 -9.44 19.44 4.18
C SER A 62 -7.91 19.40 4.07
N TRP A 63 -7.40 18.56 3.19
CA TRP A 63 -5.96 18.51 2.91
C TRP A 63 -5.43 19.80 2.25
N ARG A 64 -6.29 20.54 1.53
CA ARG A 64 -5.92 21.83 0.93
C ARG A 64 -5.73 22.88 2.02
N ASP A 65 -6.65 22.96 2.98
CA ASP A 65 -6.50 23.89 4.12
C ASP A 65 -5.22 23.57 4.90
N MET A 66 -4.92 22.26 5.09
CA MET A 66 -3.69 21.83 5.75
C MET A 66 -2.46 22.24 4.96
N LEU A 67 -2.43 22.00 3.64
CA LEU A 67 -1.31 22.40 2.79
C LEU A 67 -1.07 23.92 2.83
N ASP A 68 -2.12 24.71 2.68
CA ASP A 68 -2.04 26.16 2.67
C ASP A 68 -1.53 26.73 4.01
N ALA A 69 -1.90 26.12 5.12
CA ALA A 69 -1.44 26.51 6.44
C ALA A 69 0.01 26.09 6.73
N GLU A 70 0.42 24.90 6.24
CA GLU A 70 1.68 24.28 6.64
C GLU A 70 2.84 24.52 5.65
N LYS A 71 2.57 24.84 4.38
CA LYS A 71 3.62 24.99 3.35
C LYS A 71 4.67 26.04 3.66
N ASN A 72 4.34 27.07 4.45
CA ASN A 72 5.24 28.16 4.82
C ASN A 72 5.77 28.07 6.26
N VAL A 73 5.43 26.99 6.99
CA VAL A 73 5.95 26.76 8.35
C VAL A 73 7.40 26.30 8.24
N GLU A 74 8.28 26.89 9.03
CA GLU A 74 9.72 26.59 9.06
C GLU A 74 10.17 26.15 10.47
N GLY A 75 11.41 25.63 10.54
CA GLY A 75 12.04 25.23 11.78
C GLY A 75 11.38 24.01 12.43
N ASP A 76 11.45 23.92 13.74
CA ASP A 76 11.03 22.75 14.52
C ASP A 76 9.51 22.50 14.49
N GLN A 77 8.73 23.45 14.01
CA GLN A 77 7.28 23.31 13.86
C GLN A 77 6.86 22.76 12.50
N ARG A 78 7.81 22.64 11.55
CA ARG A 78 7.53 22.08 10.23
C ARG A 78 7.22 20.58 10.32
N ILE A 79 6.25 20.15 9.52
CA ILE A 79 5.95 18.72 9.34
C ILE A 79 7.09 18.07 8.56
N ASP A 80 7.65 16.99 9.10
CA ASP A 80 8.70 16.20 8.43
C ASP A 80 8.11 15.24 7.41
N LEU A 81 7.00 14.58 7.73
CA LEU A 81 6.39 13.52 6.92
C LEU A 81 4.88 13.70 6.84
N VAL A 82 4.34 13.61 5.64
CA VAL A 82 2.90 13.53 5.39
C VAL A 82 2.55 12.12 4.89
N THR A 83 1.60 11.46 5.54
CA THR A 83 1.04 10.20 5.05
C THR A 83 -0.28 10.45 4.35
N VAL A 84 -0.43 9.89 3.15
CA VAL A 84 -1.64 9.94 2.34
C VAL A 84 -2.33 8.57 2.41
N ALA A 85 -3.46 8.50 3.11
CA ALA A 85 -4.25 7.30 3.35
C ALA A 85 -5.73 7.52 2.94
N THR A 86 -5.90 7.99 1.72
CA THR A 86 -7.16 8.35 1.08
C THR A 86 -7.56 7.30 0.02
N PRO A 87 -8.70 7.41 -0.66
CA PRO A 87 -9.00 6.56 -1.83
C PRO A 87 -8.00 6.74 -2.97
N ASN A 88 -7.74 5.66 -3.73
CA ASN A 88 -6.72 5.58 -4.80
C ASN A 88 -6.76 6.78 -5.76
N SER A 89 -7.96 7.21 -6.17
CA SER A 89 -8.16 8.31 -7.13
C SER A 89 -7.65 9.68 -6.69
N THR A 90 -7.32 9.83 -5.41
CA THR A 90 -6.84 11.10 -4.86
C THR A 90 -5.35 11.10 -4.53
N HIS A 91 -4.68 9.93 -4.62
CA HIS A 91 -3.29 9.77 -4.24
C HIS A 91 -2.37 10.69 -5.04
N PHE A 92 -2.54 10.73 -6.37
CA PHE A 92 -1.68 11.51 -7.25
C PHE A 92 -1.69 12.99 -6.90
N GLU A 93 -2.88 13.60 -6.87
CA GLU A 93 -3.02 15.05 -6.63
C GLU A 93 -2.43 15.44 -5.28
N ILE A 94 -2.82 14.73 -4.21
CA ILE A 94 -2.37 15.05 -2.86
C ILE A 94 -0.86 14.85 -2.72
N THR A 95 -0.33 13.72 -3.20
CA THR A 95 1.11 13.43 -3.12
C THR A 95 1.93 14.45 -3.89
N LYS A 96 1.49 14.83 -5.10
CA LYS A 96 2.13 15.85 -5.94
C LYS A 96 2.24 17.19 -5.20
N GLU A 97 1.11 17.71 -4.74
CA GLU A 97 1.05 19.03 -4.11
C GLU A 97 1.92 19.11 -2.85
N PHE A 98 1.95 18.07 -2.02
CA PHE A 98 2.81 18.03 -0.83
C PHE A 98 4.30 17.89 -1.17
N LEU A 99 4.66 17.09 -2.19
CA LEU A 99 6.05 17.00 -2.66
C LEU A 99 6.54 18.34 -3.22
N GLU A 100 5.73 19.02 -4.05
CA GLU A 100 6.06 20.33 -4.62
C GLU A 100 6.19 21.41 -3.53
N ALA A 101 5.40 21.31 -2.46
CA ALA A 101 5.53 22.16 -1.27
C ALA A 101 6.71 21.80 -0.35
N GLY A 102 7.48 20.77 -0.71
CA GLY A 102 8.72 20.42 -0.02
C GLY A 102 8.52 19.52 1.21
N PHE A 103 7.45 18.73 1.28
CA PHE A 103 7.26 17.70 2.31
C PHE A 103 7.76 16.34 1.83
N HIS A 104 8.22 15.49 2.77
CA HIS A 104 8.34 14.06 2.51
C HIS A 104 6.96 13.42 2.54
N VAL A 105 6.69 12.46 1.65
CA VAL A 105 5.38 11.83 1.53
C VAL A 105 5.50 10.30 1.60
N LEU A 106 4.66 9.68 2.43
CA LEU A 106 4.35 8.26 2.41
C LEU A 106 2.93 8.10 1.85
N CYS A 107 2.81 7.56 0.66
CA CYS A 107 1.52 7.32 0.03
C CYS A 107 1.09 5.87 0.19
N GLU A 108 -0.21 5.63 0.41
CA GLU A 108 -0.78 4.30 0.33
C GLU A 108 -0.70 3.73 -1.09
N LYS A 109 -0.75 2.42 -1.16
CA LYS A 109 -0.80 1.68 -2.43
C LYS A 109 -2.27 1.61 -2.96
N PRO A 110 -2.46 1.52 -4.27
CA PRO A 110 -1.47 1.79 -5.33
C PRO A 110 -1.06 3.26 -5.30
N LEU A 111 0.16 3.57 -5.72
CA LEU A 111 0.68 4.94 -5.69
C LEU A 111 -0.22 5.91 -6.48
N THR A 112 -0.71 5.46 -7.64
CA THR A 112 -1.51 6.24 -8.58
C THR A 112 -2.48 5.36 -9.34
N MET A 113 -3.37 5.97 -10.11
CA MET A 113 -4.33 5.29 -10.99
C MET A 113 -3.72 4.90 -12.34
N THR A 114 -2.68 5.62 -12.79
CA THR A 114 -2.02 5.40 -14.08
C THR A 114 -0.50 5.38 -13.96
N VAL A 115 0.17 4.83 -14.96
CA VAL A 115 1.63 4.79 -15.04
C VAL A 115 2.20 6.19 -15.26
N GLU A 116 1.54 7.01 -16.05
CA GLU A 116 1.94 8.39 -16.35
C GLU A 116 1.97 9.24 -15.07
N GLU A 117 0.95 9.11 -14.23
CA GLU A 117 0.91 9.77 -12.92
C GLU A 117 2.07 9.31 -12.01
N ALA A 118 2.35 8.00 -11.98
CA ALA A 118 3.46 7.47 -11.19
C ALA A 118 4.81 7.99 -11.70
N GLN A 119 5.01 8.05 -13.02
CA GLN A 119 6.22 8.62 -13.63
C GLN A 119 6.37 10.12 -13.30
N ALA A 120 5.28 10.87 -13.32
CA ALA A 120 5.27 12.26 -12.93
C ALA A 120 5.70 12.44 -11.46
N LEU A 121 5.17 11.62 -10.52
CA LEU A 121 5.58 11.68 -9.12
C LEU A 121 7.07 11.38 -8.91
N VAL A 122 7.64 10.45 -9.68
CA VAL A 122 9.09 10.18 -9.63
C VAL A 122 9.90 11.41 -10.02
N LEU A 123 9.48 12.15 -11.06
CA LEU A 123 10.15 13.37 -11.49
C LEU A 123 10.00 14.49 -10.46
N ILE A 124 8.80 14.66 -9.91
CA ILE A 124 8.52 15.67 -8.89
C ILE A 124 9.32 15.40 -7.61
N ALA A 125 9.35 14.16 -7.13
CA ALA A 125 10.13 13.80 -5.95
C ALA A 125 11.63 14.09 -6.12
N LYS A 126 12.17 13.83 -7.32
CA LYS A 126 13.55 14.16 -7.65
C LYS A 126 13.78 15.69 -7.70
N ALA A 127 12.87 16.43 -8.36
CA ALA A 127 12.99 17.88 -8.51
C ALA A 127 12.88 18.60 -7.16
N SER A 128 11.97 18.17 -6.29
CA SER A 128 11.80 18.75 -4.95
C SER A 128 12.85 18.26 -3.94
N ASN A 129 13.70 17.29 -4.31
CA ASN A 129 14.64 16.62 -3.39
C ASN A 129 13.94 16.11 -2.13
N ARG A 130 12.78 15.43 -2.30
CA ARG A 130 11.98 14.85 -1.23
C ARG A 130 11.78 13.37 -1.44
N ILE A 131 11.56 12.65 -0.33
CA ILE A 131 11.25 11.22 -0.37
C ILE A 131 9.77 11.08 -0.69
N CYS A 132 9.46 10.30 -1.74
CA CYS A 132 8.15 9.74 -1.99
C CYS A 132 8.23 8.23 -1.76
N ALA A 133 7.64 7.75 -0.69
CA ALA A 133 7.58 6.33 -0.37
C ALA A 133 6.18 5.78 -0.60
N VAL A 134 6.09 4.50 -0.99
CA VAL A 134 4.81 3.80 -1.15
C VAL A 134 4.69 2.73 -0.07
N ASN A 135 3.54 2.65 0.59
CA ASN A 135 3.33 1.73 1.70
C ASN A 135 3.09 0.29 1.25
N TYR A 136 4.15 -0.41 0.87
CA TYR A 136 4.14 -1.86 0.68
C TYR A 136 4.46 -2.59 1.99
N GLY A 137 3.58 -2.46 2.99
CA GLY A 137 3.82 -2.90 4.36
C GLY A 137 4.24 -4.36 4.53
N TYR A 138 3.81 -5.25 3.64
CA TYR A 138 4.15 -6.68 3.73
C TYR A 138 5.63 -6.99 3.52
N THR A 139 6.38 -6.16 2.82
CA THR A 139 7.84 -6.28 2.72
C THR A 139 8.57 -5.92 4.01
N GLY A 140 7.86 -5.39 5.00
CA GLY A 140 8.36 -5.09 6.34
C GLY A 140 8.50 -6.31 7.24
N TYR A 141 7.83 -7.43 6.94
CA TYR A 141 7.94 -8.64 7.77
C TYR A 141 9.39 -9.14 7.86
N PRO A 142 9.89 -9.46 9.07
CA PRO A 142 11.28 -9.88 9.26
C PRO A 142 11.69 -11.07 8.39
N LEU A 143 10.82 -12.10 8.28
CA LEU A 143 11.14 -13.28 7.47
C LEU A 143 11.02 -13.03 5.97
N VAL A 144 10.23 -12.09 5.50
CA VAL A 144 10.26 -11.65 4.10
C VAL A 144 11.59 -10.96 3.77
N ARG A 145 12.12 -10.15 4.70
CA ARG A 145 13.45 -9.55 4.59
C ARG A 145 14.57 -10.61 4.67
N GLN A 146 14.39 -11.63 5.50
CA GLN A 146 15.30 -12.77 5.56
C GLN A 146 15.33 -13.54 4.23
N MET A 147 14.16 -13.83 3.64
CA MET A 147 14.07 -14.45 2.30
C MET A 147 14.88 -13.65 1.27
N ARG A 148 14.71 -12.33 1.24
CA ARG A 148 15.47 -11.44 0.34
C ARG A 148 16.98 -11.60 0.59
N SER A 149 17.42 -11.59 1.83
CA SER A 149 18.84 -11.74 2.18
C SER A 149 19.41 -13.06 1.68
N MET A 150 18.69 -14.17 1.86
CA MET A 150 19.10 -15.51 1.43
C MET A 150 19.16 -15.63 -0.10
N VAL A 151 18.17 -15.07 -0.80
CA VAL A 151 18.17 -15.03 -2.26
C VAL A 151 19.36 -14.24 -2.79
N LEU A 152 19.62 -13.05 -2.26
CA LEU A 152 20.73 -12.19 -2.68
C LEU A 152 22.11 -12.77 -2.32
N ALA A 153 22.19 -13.54 -1.24
CA ALA A 153 23.39 -14.29 -0.88
C ALA A 153 23.64 -15.51 -1.78
N GLY A 154 22.71 -15.86 -2.68
CA GLY A 154 22.82 -16.99 -3.59
C GLY A 154 22.65 -18.36 -2.93
N GLU A 155 22.05 -18.41 -1.73
CA GLU A 155 21.86 -19.67 -0.97
C GLU A 155 20.99 -20.66 -1.75
N LEU A 156 19.97 -20.17 -2.50
CA LEU A 156 19.11 -21.00 -3.33
C LEU A 156 19.70 -21.36 -4.70
N GLY A 157 20.88 -20.85 -5.03
CA GLY A 157 21.40 -20.91 -6.40
C GLY A 157 20.62 -20.01 -7.34
N LYS A 158 20.63 -20.30 -8.65
CA LYS A 158 19.84 -19.53 -9.63
C LYS A 158 18.35 -19.74 -9.38
N ILE A 159 17.61 -18.65 -9.18
CA ILE A 159 16.16 -18.72 -9.01
C ILE A 159 15.50 -19.08 -10.34
N ARG A 160 14.53 -19.98 -10.31
CA ARG A 160 13.82 -20.51 -11.49
C ARG A 160 12.34 -20.15 -11.51
N LEU A 161 11.70 -20.19 -10.32
CA LEU A 161 10.25 -20.02 -10.20
C LEU A 161 9.89 -19.24 -8.94
N VAL A 162 8.91 -18.36 -9.09
CA VAL A 162 8.23 -17.66 -7.99
C VAL A 162 6.73 -17.95 -8.06
N VAL A 163 6.13 -18.29 -6.93
CA VAL A 163 4.67 -18.40 -6.77
C VAL A 163 4.25 -17.44 -5.67
N ALA A 164 3.40 -16.49 -6.02
CA ALA A 164 2.88 -15.49 -5.10
C ALA A 164 1.35 -15.53 -5.11
N GLU A 165 0.75 -15.51 -3.95
CA GLU A 165 -0.71 -15.56 -3.82
C GLU A 165 -1.18 -14.52 -2.81
N PHE A 166 -2.35 -13.93 -3.10
CA PHE A 166 -3.11 -13.17 -2.12
C PHE A 166 -4.59 -13.47 -2.36
N ALA A 167 -5.04 -14.59 -1.83
CA ALA A 167 -6.38 -15.11 -2.10
C ALA A 167 -7.12 -15.40 -0.79
N GLY A 168 -8.16 -14.64 -0.53
CA GLY A 168 -9.03 -14.77 0.63
C GLY A 168 -10.51 -14.71 0.26
N GLY A 169 -11.42 -14.91 1.21
CA GLY A 169 -12.87 -14.92 0.99
C GLY A 169 -13.57 -13.59 1.33
N PHE A 170 -12.84 -12.51 1.48
CA PHE A 170 -13.37 -11.25 2.02
C PHE A 170 -14.21 -10.41 1.03
N MET A 171 -14.35 -10.83 -0.21
CA MET A 171 -15.24 -10.26 -1.22
C MET A 171 -16.22 -11.30 -1.77
N ALA A 172 -16.40 -12.45 -1.10
CA ALA A 172 -17.21 -13.54 -1.62
C ALA A 172 -18.72 -13.31 -1.45
N ASP A 173 -19.15 -12.37 -0.60
CA ASP A 173 -20.55 -12.03 -0.43
C ASP A 173 -20.96 -10.95 -1.45
N SER A 174 -22.05 -11.21 -2.18
CA SER A 174 -22.65 -10.23 -3.10
C SER A 174 -23.11 -8.95 -2.38
N ALA A 175 -23.49 -9.05 -1.10
CA ALA A 175 -23.88 -7.93 -0.26
C ALA A 175 -22.72 -6.95 0.04
N ASP A 176 -21.48 -7.35 -0.16
CA ASP A 176 -20.31 -6.46 0.04
C ASP A 176 -20.32 -5.26 -0.91
N ALA A 177 -20.98 -5.35 -2.06
CA ALA A 177 -21.15 -4.24 -2.97
C ALA A 177 -21.95 -3.08 -2.36
N GLU A 178 -22.78 -3.35 -1.36
CA GLU A 178 -23.56 -2.35 -0.62
C GLU A 178 -22.89 -1.92 0.70
N ASN A 179 -21.84 -2.62 1.12
CA ASN A 179 -21.10 -2.28 2.33
C ASN A 179 -20.26 -1.01 2.11
N PRO A 180 -20.52 0.09 2.84
CA PRO A 180 -19.80 1.35 2.64
C PRO A 180 -18.28 1.25 2.78
N ARG A 181 -17.78 0.26 3.57
CA ARG A 181 -16.35 0.06 3.81
C ARG A 181 -15.60 -0.54 2.62
N VAL A 182 -16.28 -1.30 1.77
CA VAL A 182 -15.67 -1.99 0.63
C VAL A 182 -16.24 -1.58 -0.72
N LYS A 183 -17.42 -0.95 -0.75
CA LYS A 183 -18.15 -0.53 -1.95
C LYS A 183 -17.28 0.24 -2.96
N TRP A 184 -16.39 1.10 -2.50
CA TRP A 184 -15.52 1.89 -3.35
C TRP A 184 -14.59 1.02 -4.22
N ARG A 185 -14.24 -0.20 -3.76
CA ARG A 185 -13.38 -1.15 -4.50
C ARG A 185 -14.03 -1.68 -5.77
N PHE A 186 -15.35 -1.74 -5.80
CA PHE A 186 -16.13 -2.21 -6.95
C PHE A 186 -16.48 -1.09 -7.94
N ASN A 187 -16.05 0.13 -7.69
CA ASN A 187 -16.31 1.28 -8.53
C ASN A 187 -15.03 1.71 -9.25
N SER A 188 -14.99 1.54 -10.58
CA SER A 188 -13.83 1.86 -11.43
C SER A 188 -13.34 3.32 -11.28
N LYS A 189 -14.22 4.26 -10.94
CA LYS A 189 -13.84 5.67 -10.69
C LYS A 189 -12.97 5.86 -9.46
N HIS A 190 -13.08 4.97 -8.47
CA HIS A 190 -12.35 5.05 -7.20
C HIS A 190 -11.21 4.03 -7.11
N SER A 191 -11.43 2.84 -7.62
CA SER A 191 -10.46 1.73 -7.58
C SER A 191 -9.51 1.71 -8.78
N GLY A 192 -9.94 2.21 -9.93
CA GLY A 192 -9.23 2.12 -11.20
C GLY A 192 -9.74 1.00 -12.08
N MET A 193 -8.89 0.47 -12.95
CA MET A 193 -9.25 -0.54 -13.94
C MET A 193 -9.36 -1.97 -13.38
N ALA A 194 -9.01 -2.19 -12.12
CA ALA A 194 -9.02 -3.48 -11.46
C ALA A 194 -9.39 -3.33 -9.98
N ALA A 195 -9.98 -4.37 -9.37
CA ALA A 195 -10.34 -4.37 -7.97
C ALA A 195 -9.37 -5.19 -7.14
N ILE A 196 -9.51 -6.53 -7.14
CA ILE A 196 -8.70 -7.39 -6.27
C ILE A 196 -7.22 -7.39 -6.65
N THR A 197 -6.91 -7.21 -7.94
CA THR A 197 -5.54 -7.18 -8.44
C THR A 197 -4.78 -5.97 -7.91
N VAL A 198 -5.38 -4.79 -7.91
CA VAL A 198 -4.74 -3.56 -7.39
C VAL A 198 -4.86 -3.42 -5.88
N ASP A 199 -5.83 -4.07 -5.24
CA ASP A 199 -5.94 -4.05 -3.77
C ASP A 199 -5.00 -5.06 -3.11
N CYS A 200 -4.96 -6.29 -3.59
CA CYS A 200 -4.22 -7.41 -3.01
C CYS A 200 -3.07 -7.90 -3.90
N GLY A 201 -3.31 -8.09 -5.20
CA GLY A 201 -2.31 -8.64 -6.12
C GLY A 201 -1.02 -7.84 -6.20
N ILE A 202 -1.14 -6.52 -6.14
CA ILE A 202 0.02 -5.62 -6.15
C ILE A 202 0.97 -5.87 -4.98
N HIS A 203 0.47 -6.28 -3.82
CA HIS A 203 1.31 -6.64 -2.67
C HIS A 203 2.11 -7.92 -2.92
N ALA A 204 1.44 -8.97 -3.41
CA ALA A 204 2.10 -10.24 -3.70
C ALA A 204 3.14 -10.09 -4.82
N LEU A 205 2.82 -9.31 -5.87
CA LEU A 205 3.75 -9.00 -6.95
C LEU A 205 4.93 -8.16 -6.48
N ASN A 206 4.67 -7.13 -5.66
CA ASN A 206 5.72 -6.31 -5.07
C ASN A 206 6.66 -7.15 -4.18
N MET A 207 6.10 -8.08 -3.38
CA MET A 207 6.88 -8.98 -2.55
C MET A 207 7.79 -9.88 -3.40
N ALA A 208 7.30 -10.41 -4.52
CA ALA A 208 8.10 -11.19 -5.46
C ALA A 208 9.28 -10.36 -6.02
N CYS A 209 9.02 -9.14 -6.49
CA CYS A 209 10.05 -8.22 -6.96
C CYS A 209 11.04 -7.82 -5.85
N PHE A 210 10.55 -7.58 -4.64
CA PHE A 210 11.37 -7.22 -3.49
C PHE A 210 12.34 -8.34 -3.10
N ILE A 211 11.85 -9.58 -3.00
CA ILE A 211 12.67 -10.72 -2.57
C ILE A 211 13.72 -11.06 -3.63
N THR A 212 13.32 -11.11 -4.91
CA THR A 212 14.24 -11.45 -6.02
C THR A 212 15.15 -10.29 -6.40
N ASN A 213 14.80 -9.07 -6.05
CA ASN A 213 15.44 -7.82 -6.52
C ASN A 213 15.39 -7.66 -8.04
N GLU A 214 14.36 -8.17 -8.68
CA GLU A 214 14.16 -8.11 -10.12
C GLU A 214 12.83 -7.47 -10.48
N LYS A 215 12.72 -6.99 -11.72
CA LYS A 215 11.51 -6.41 -12.28
C LYS A 215 10.78 -7.42 -13.13
N VAL A 216 9.45 -7.27 -13.17
CA VAL A 216 8.61 -7.98 -14.15
C VAL A 216 8.75 -7.30 -15.51
N VAL A 217 8.97 -8.07 -16.56
CA VAL A 217 9.12 -7.59 -17.95
C VAL A 217 8.01 -8.08 -18.88
N GLU A 218 7.35 -9.17 -18.52
CA GLU A 218 6.21 -9.71 -19.25
C GLU A 218 5.12 -10.18 -18.27
N VAL A 219 3.86 -9.99 -18.65
CA VAL A 219 2.72 -10.47 -17.88
C VAL A 219 1.61 -10.93 -18.84
N SER A 220 0.94 -12.03 -18.48
CA SER A 220 -0.28 -12.50 -19.08
C SER A 220 -1.27 -12.82 -17.96
N SER A 221 -2.48 -12.29 -18.06
CA SER A 221 -3.47 -12.36 -16.97
C SER A 221 -4.80 -12.85 -17.49
N ASP A 222 -5.47 -13.66 -16.67
CA ASP A 222 -6.86 -14.02 -16.79
C ASP A 222 -7.64 -13.38 -15.65
N PHE A 223 -8.51 -12.43 -15.99
CA PHE A 223 -9.37 -11.72 -15.05
C PHE A 223 -10.76 -12.32 -15.08
N ALA A 224 -11.28 -12.70 -13.92
CA ALA A 224 -12.61 -13.25 -13.78
C ALA A 224 -13.45 -12.49 -12.76
N SER A 225 -14.76 -12.48 -12.94
CA SER A 225 -15.73 -12.04 -11.96
C SER A 225 -16.66 -13.19 -11.62
N GLY A 226 -16.55 -13.74 -10.41
CA GLY A 226 -17.43 -14.80 -9.92
C GLY A 226 -18.80 -14.27 -9.49
N ILE A 227 -18.91 -12.97 -9.20
CA ILE A 227 -20.17 -12.31 -8.85
C ILE A 227 -20.61 -11.43 -10.02
N LYS A 228 -21.60 -11.91 -10.77
CA LYS A 228 -22.05 -11.31 -12.05
C LYS A 228 -22.44 -9.82 -12.00
N SER A 229 -22.78 -9.29 -10.84
CA SER A 229 -23.16 -7.88 -10.67
C SER A 229 -21.97 -6.92 -10.56
N ARG A 230 -20.73 -7.44 -10.53
CA ARG A 230 -19.51 -6.62 -10.39
C ARG A 230 -18.98 -6.21 -11.75
N GLU A 231 -18.61 -4.95 -11.86
CA GLU A 231 -17.95 -4.37 -13.04
C GLU A 231 -16.48 -4.78 -13.12
N LEU A 232 -15.82 -4.85 -11.96
CA LEU A 232 -14.40 -5.17 -11.84
C LEU A 232 -14.22 -6.63 -11.37
N GLU A 233 -13.03 -7.16 -11.64
CA GLU A 233 -12.66 -8.54 -11.29
C GLU A 233 -12.58 -8.75 -9.77
N ASP A 234 -12.93 -9.95 -9.35
CA ASP A 234 -12.77 -10.46 -7.98
C ASP A 234 -11.87 -11.71 -7.90
N ASP A 235 -11.35 -12.13 -9.06
CA ASP A 235 -10.34 -13.17 -9.20
C ASP A 235 -9.37 -12.84 -10.35
N ASN A 236 -8.09 -13.14 -10.17
CA ASN A 236 -7.05 -12.97 -11.18
C ASN A 236 -5.99 -14.05 -11.07
N LEU A 237 -5.74 -14.72 -12.18
CA LEU A 237 -4.60 -15.62 -12.35
C LEU A 237 -3.64 -15.03 -13.39
N SER A 238 -2.40 -14.73 -12.96
CA SER A 238 -1.39 -14.17 -13.85
C SER A 238 -0.15 -15.05 -13.92
N ALA A 239 0.41 -15.12 -15.13
CA ALA A 239 1.77 -15.60 -15.36
C ALA A 239 2.66 -14.40 -15.69
N PHE A 240 3.88 -14.37 -15.14
CA PHE A 240 4.83 -13.29 -15.43
C PHE A 240 6.26 -13.80 -15.62
N ARG A 241 7.11 -12.97 -16.23
CA ARG A 241 8.55 -13.19 -16.33
C ARG A 241 9.30 -12.00 -15.76
N MET A 242 10.42 -12.29 -15.09
CA MET A 242 11.35 -11.29 -14.60
C MET A 242 12.55 -11.12 -15.56
N GLU A 243 13.33 -10.06 -15.35
CA GLU A 243 14.45 -9.68 -16.23
C GLU A 243 15.46 -10.82 -16.47
N SER A 244 15.76 -11.63 -15.46
CA SER A 244 16.67 -12.79 -15.60
C SER A 244 16.05 -14.05 -16.23
N GLY A 245 14.75 -14.01 -16.56
CA GLY A 245 14.00 -15.13 -17.07
C GLY A 245 13.30 -15.99 -16.01
N ILE A 246 13.29 -15.57 -14.74
CA ILE A 246 12.49 -16.21 -13.68
C ILE A 246 11.03 -16.24 -14.12
N VAL A 247 10.40 -17.42 -13.99
CA VAL A 247 8.98 -17.61 -14.27
C VAL A 247 8.18 -17.39 -13.00
N GLY A 248 7.15 -16.53 -13.09
CA GLY A 248 6.27 -16.23 -11.96
C GLY A 248 4.84 -16.69 -12.16
N ARG A 249 4.18 -16.94 -11.04
CA ARG A 249 2.73 -17.17 -10.93
C ARG A 249 2.17 -16.26 -9.87
N LEU A 250 1.09 -15.59 -10.18
CA LEU A 250 0.34 -14.76 -9.25
C LEU A 250 -1.12 -15.20 -9.25
N TRP A 251 -1.65 -15.55 -8.10
CA TRP A 251 -3.07 -15.74 -7.91
C TRP A 251 -3.59 -14.75 -6.88
N THR A 252 -4.62 -14.00 -7.26
CA THR A 252 -5.28 -13.04 -6.40
C THR A 252 -6.78 -13.26 -6.44
N SER A 253 -7.41 -13.44 -5.30
CA SER A 253 -8.85 -13.70 -5.24
C SER A 253 -9.50 -13.09 -4.00
N GLY A 254 -10.68 -12.52 -4.19
CA GLY A 254 -11.60 -12.16 -3.12
C GLY A 254 -12.63 -13.24 -2.80
N LEU A 255 -12.62 -14.35 -3.56
CA LEU A 255 -13.65 -15.40 -3.54
C LEU A 255 -13.23 -16.69 -2.81
N ALA A 256 -11.97 -16.79 -2.38
CA ALA A 256 -11.40 -18.01 -1.79
C ALA A 256 -11.84 -18.19 -0.34
N ILE A 257 -13.13 -18.48 -0.13
CA ILE A 257 -13.72 -18.77 1.19
C ILE A 257 -12.98 -19.93 1.85
N GLY A 258 -12.66 -19.76 3.13
CA GLY A 258 -11.90 -20.73 3.91
C GLY A 258 -10.41 -20.39 4.07
N ARG A 259 -9.90 -19.47 3.27
CA ARG A 259 -8.60 -18.84 3.53
C ARG A 259 -8.78 -17.59 4.39
N THR A 260 -7.94 -17.39 5.40
CA THR A 260 -8.07 -16.26 6.33
C THR A 260 -7.62 -14.94 5.68
N HIS A 261 -6.34 -14.82 5.36
CA HIS A 261 -5.80 -13.66 4.64
C HIS A 261 -5.26 -14.07 3.27
N GLY A 262 -4.53 -15.19 3.22
CA GLY A 262 -4.12 -15.86 1.99
C GLY A 262 -2.90 -15.25 1.30
N LEU A 263 -2.13 -14.39 1.96
CA LEU A 263 -0.88 -13.89 1.40
C LEU A 263 0.24 -14.90 1.64
N THR A 264 0.72 -15.48 0.55
CA THR A 264 1.82 -16.45 0.56
C THR A 264 2.84 -16.16 -0.54
N ILE A 265 4.07 -16.58 -0.32
CA ILE A 265 5.12 -16.53 -1.35
C ILE A 265 6.04 -17.74 -1.26
N GLN A 266 6.36 -18.29 -2.42
CA GLN A 266 7.31 -19.39 -2.58
C GLN A 266 8.34 -19.03 -3.65
N ILE A 267 9.62 -19.29 -3.35
CA ILE A 267 10.75 -19.03 -4.24
C ILE A 267 11.51 -20.34 -4.43
N PHE A 268 11.74 -20.75 -5.66
CA PHE A 268 12.42 -22.00 -6.00
C PHE A 268 13.69 -21.75 -6.81
N GLY A 269 14.81 -22.16 -6.28
CA GLY A 269 16.11 -22.10 -6.93
C GLY A 269 16.67 -23.47 -7.28
N GLU A 270 17.92 -23.50 -7.71
CA GLU A 270 18.64 -24.74 -8.08
C GLU A 270 19.03 -25.60 -6.89
N LYS A 271 19.23 -24.95 -5.73
CA LYS A 271 19.76 -25.60 -4.51
C LYS A 271 18.73 -25.75 -3.40
N GLY A 272 17.59 -25.11 -3.53
CA GLY A 272 16.55 -25.15 -2.50
C GLY A 272 15.38 -24.22 -2.82
N GLY A 273 14.42 -24.19 -1.92
CA GLY A 273 13.25 -23.32 -2.01
C GLY A 273 12.89 -22.72 -0.66
N LEU A 274 12.22 -21.58 -0.69
CA LEU A 274 11.69 -20.90 0.49
C LEU A 274 10.19 -20.75 0.37
N SER A 275 9.48 -20.92 1.48
CA SER A 275 8.03 -20.69 1.55
C SER A 275 7.70 -19.91 2.82
N TRP A 276 6.89 -18.86 2.65
CA TRP A 276 6.39 -18.04 3.74
C TRP A 276 4.89 -17.76 3.56
N THR A 277 4.15 -17.69 4.67
CA THR A 277 2.74 -17.31 4.72
C THR A 277 2.48 -16.31 5.84
N GLN A 278 1.60 -15.36 5.59
CA GLN A 278 1.23 -14.34 6.57
C GLN A 278 0.50 -14.93 7.78
N GLU A 279 -0.22 -16.03 7.64
CA GLU A 279 -0.90 -16.72 8.75
C GLU A 279 0.09 -17.24 9.80
N GLN A 280 1.34 -17.46 9.42
CA GLN A 280 2.43 -17.88 10.30
C GLN A 280 3.68 -17.01 10.04
N PRO A 281 3.62 -15.69 10.33
CA PRO A 281 4.60 -14.73 9.85
C PRO A 281 6.01 -14.95 10.42
N ASN A 282 6.13 -15.68 11.53
CA ASN A 282 7.38 -15.98 12.21
C ASN A 282 7.94 -17.37 11.83
N GLN A 283 7.44 -17.99 10.77
CA GLN A 283 7.92 -19.26 10.24
C GLN A 283 8.33 -19.09 8.78
N LEU A 284 9.50 -19.60 8.44
CA LEU A 284 10.04 -19.69 7.09
C LEU A 284 10.43 -21.14 6.85
N SER A 285 9.81 -21.76 5.84
CA SER A 285 10.18 -23.11 5.41
C SER A 285 11.29 -23.03 4.36
N TRP A 286 12.26 -23.92 4.54
CA TRP A 286 13.38 -24.12 3.63
C TRP A 286 13.28 -25.49 2.99
#